data_135523cce799921d5da31f3123721d07
#
_entry.id   135523cce799921d5da31f3123721d07
#
_cell.length_a   1.000
_cell.length_b   1.000
_cell.length_c   1.000
_cell.angle_alpha   90.00
_cell.angle_beta   90.00
_cell.angle_gamma   90.00
#
_symmetry.space_group_name_H-M   'P 1'
#
loop_
_entity.id
_entity.type
_entity.pdbx_description
1 polymer ?
#
loop_
_entity_poly.entity_id
_entity_poly.type
_entity_poly.pdbx_seq_one_letter_code
_entity_poly.pdbx_strand_id
1 'polypeptide(L)'
;MWEKDINIHEVKEIRTRTSVFFGVGAIQKIHDIAKDIKSKGIDKVIVMSGKHAYKSTGAWDVVEAALKENGIGYINFDQVTPNPNTHHVNDATKMAREFGAKAVISIGGGSPTDAGKSVAILLEYPDKNADDIYEFKFTPTKAAPVISINLTHGTGSETNRFAVVTNLEKNFKPAIAYDCIYPTYAIDDPQLMTKLSPKQTRYVSIDAVNHVVEAATSTVASPYSITLAKQVVELVAKYLPKAIANPEDLEARYFLCYAAMMGGVSFDNGLLHYTHAL
;
A
#
# COMPACT_ATOMS: atom_id res chain seq x y z
N MET A 1 -29.15 -13.04 -11.62
CA MET A 1 -27.78 -12.79 -11.47
C MET A 1 -27.59 -11.32 -11.22
N TRP A 2 -26.45 -10.93 -10.71
CA TRP A 2 -26.15 -9.59 -10.19
C TRP A 2 -26.31 -8.46 -11.24
N GLU A 3 -26.20 -8.79 -12.55
CA GLU A 3 -26.33 -7.83 -13.65
C GLU A 3 -27.69 -7.11 -13.65
N LYS A 4 -28.72 -7.74 -13.07
CA LYS A 4 -30.08 -7.17 -13.01
C LYS A 4 -30.20 -6.04 -11.98
N ASP A 5 -29.27 -6.00 -11.01
CA ASP A 5 -29.26 -5.03 -9.93
C ASP A 5 -28.39 -3.80 -10.28
N ILE A 6 -27.75 -3.79 -11.46
CA ILE A 6 -26.94 -2.69 -11.94
C ILE A 6 -27.80 -1.61 -12.60
N ASN A 7 -27.69 -0.38 -12.10
CA ASN A 7 -28.24 0.78 -12.77
C ASN A 7 -27.32 1.21 -13.94
N ILE A 8 -27.68 0.83 -15.15
CA ILE A 8 -26.91 1.14 -16.38
C ILE A 8 -26.92 2.64 -16.74
N HIS A 9 -27.75 3.44 -16.13
CA HIS A 9 -27.83 4.89 -16.35
C HIS A 9 -26.96 5.69 -15.36
N GLU A 10 -26.32 5.02 -14.40
CA GLU A 10 -25.39 5.66 -13.47
C GLU A 10 -23.97 5.63 -14.04
N VAL A 11 -23.35 6.81 -14.14
CA VAL A 11 -21.96 6.93 -14.57
C VAL A 11 -21.06 6.53 -13.41
N LYS A 12 -20.20 5.53 -13.63
CA LYS A 12 -19.18 5.07 -12.66
C LYS A 12 -17.80 5.51 -13.12
N GLU A 13 -17.01 6.05 -12.20
CA GLU A 13 -15.57 6.28 -12.43
C GLU A 13 -14.80 5.00 -12.08
N ILE A 14 -13.89 4.56 -12.95
CA ILE A 14 -12.99 3.43 -12.71
C ILE A 14 -11.56 3.95 -12.62
N ARG A 15 -10.89 3.64 -11.50
CA ARG A 15 -9.52 4.10 -11.18
C ARG A 15 -8.55 2.94 -11.16
N THR A 16 -7.44 3.10 -11.89
CA THR A 16 -6.27 2.21 -11.88
C THR A 16 -5.05 3.06 -12.22
N ARG A 17 -4.42 3.66 -11.20
CA ARG A 17 -3.41 4.71 -11.43
C ARG A 17 -1.98 4.29 -11.11
N THR A 18 -1.78 3.32 -10.24
CA THR A 18 -0.45 2.86 -9.87
C THR A 18 0.13 1.92 -10.94
N SER A 19 1.38 2.12 -11.31
CA SER A 19 2.14 1.15 -12.10
C SER A 19 2.66 0.05 -11.20
N VAL A 20 2.14 -1.16 -11.32
CA VAL A 20 2.51 -2.31 -10.50
C VAL A 20 3.45 -3.24 -11.27
N PHE A 21 4.63 -3.49 -10.71
CA PHE A 21 5.53 -4.56 -11.14
C PHE A 21 5.25 -5.80 -10.29
N PHE A 22 4.68 -6.81 -10.92
CA PHE A 22 4.15 -7.98 -10.25
C PHE A 22 4.82 -9.28 -10.74
N GLY A 23 5.22 -10.13 -9.81
CA GLY A 23 5.76 -11.47 -10.08
C GLY A 23 7.01 -11.79 -9.27
N VAL A 24 7.44 -13.05 -9.33
CA VAL A 24 8.66 -13.51 -8.62
C VAL A 24 9.88 -12.81 -9.21
N GLY A 25 10.68 -12.18 -8.36
CA GLY A 25 11.83 -11.38 -8.77
C GLY A 25 11.48 -9.94 -9.15
N ALA A 26 10.22 -9.50 -9.00
CA ALA A 26 9.81 -8.14 -9.32
C ALA A 26 10.58 -7.07 -8.52
N ILE A 27 11.15 -7.43 -7.36
CA ILE A 27 11.98 -6.51 -6.56
C ILE A 27 13.14 -5.92 -7.37
N GLN A 28 13.65 -6.62 -8.38
CA GLN A 28 14.73 -6.13 -9.23
C GLN A 28 14.31 -4.90 -10.08
N LYS A 29 13.02 -4.66 -10.25
CA LYS A 29 12.51 -3.45 -10.92
C LYS A 29 12.82 -2.16 -10.17
N ILE A 30 13.25 -2.26 -8.91
CA ILE A 30 13.68 -1.07 -8.14
C ILE A 30 14.89 -0.38 -8.79
N HIS A 31 15.76 -1.11 -9.53
CA HIS A 31 16.88 -0.53 -10.27
C HIS A 31 16.39 0.39 -11.39
N ASP A 32 15.39 -0.06 -12.16
CA ASP A 32 14.77 0.75 -13.22
C ASP A 32 14.04 1.97 -12.63
N ILE A 33 13.30 1.76 -11.51
CA ILE A 33 12.58 2.82 -10.79
C ILE A 33 13.56 3.86 -10.23
N ALA A 34 14.67 3.43 -9.61
CA ALA A 34 15.68 4.33 -9.07
C ALA A 34 16.29 5.20 -10.18
N LYS A 35 16.56 4.61 -11.35
CA LYS A 35 17.04 5.35 -12.52
C LYS A 35 15.99 6.36 -13.01
N ASP A 36 14.72 5.98 -13.06
CA ASP A 36 13.64 6.87 -13.49
C ASP A 36 13.46 8.06 -12.53
N ILE A 37 13.37 7.82 -11.23
CA ILE A 37 13.20 8.91 -10.25
C ILE A 37 14.43 9.84 -10.23
N LYS A 38 15.64 9.28 -10.38
CA LYS A 38 16.86 10.09 -10.52
C LYS A 38 16.80 11.01 -11.72
N SER A 39 16.32 10.51 -12.86
CA SER A 39 16.15 11.30 -14.09
C SER A 39 15.17 12.48 -13.91
N LYS A 40 14.23 12.36 -12.99
CA LYS A 40 13.25 13.38 -12.59
C LYS A 40 13.77 14.34 -11.50
N GLY A 41 15.06 14.27 -11.16
CA GLY A 41 15.69 15.18 -10.19
C GLY A 41 15.51 14.77 -8.73
N ILE A 42 15.06 13.54 -8.47
CA ILE A 42 14.95 12.99 -7.13
C ILE A 42 16.30 12.37 -6.75
N ASP A 43 17.02 13.04 -5.89
CA ASP A 43 18.36 12.66 -5.45
C ASP A 43 18.43 12.24 -3.98
N LYS A 44 17.33 12.40 -3.24
CA LYS A 44 17.19 12.02 -1.84
C LYS A 44 15.80 11.45 -1.56
N VAL A 45 15.75 10.35 -0.82
CA VAL A 45 14.50 9.67 -0.43
C VAL A 45 14.46 9.36 1.06
N ILE A 46 13.25 9.26 1.62
CA ILE A 46 13.05 8.61 2.92
C ILE A 46 12.50 7.20 2.68
N VAL A 47 13.04 6.23 3.42
CA VAL A 47 12.57 4.84 3.43
C VAL A 47 11.73 4.61 4.68
N MET A 48 10.48 4.25 4.50
CA MET A 48 9.51 3.97 5.55
C MET A 48 9.34 2.47 5.73
N SER A 49 9.58 1.95 6.93
CA SER A 49 9.45 0.50 7.19
C SER A 49 9.12 0.21 8.66
N GLY A 50 8.74 -1.03 8.94
CA GLY A 50 8.77 -1.58 10.28
C GLY A 50 10.17 -2.13 10.60
N LYS A 51 10.37 -2.53 11.86
CA LYS A 51 11.69 -2.78 12.46
C LYS A 51 12.52 -3.91 11.80
N HIS A 52 11.89 -4.95 11.24
CA HIS A 52 12.59 -6.19 10.88
C HIS A 52 12.30 -6.71 9.47
N ALA A 53 11.04 -6.66 9.00
CA ALA A 53 10.61 -7.36 7.80
C ALA A 53 11.37 -6.93 6.54
N TYR A 54 11.63 -5.64 6.38
CA TYR A 54 12.32 -5.10 5.21
C TYR A 54 13.75 -5.66 5.02
N LYS A 55 14.43 -6.00 6.13
CA LYS A 55 15.75 -6.66 6.11
C LYS A 55 15.64 -8.17 5.99
N SER A 56 14.79 -8.80 6.80
CA SER A 56 14.71 -10.27 6.88
C SER A 56 14.16 -10.92 5.60
N THR A 57 13.44 -10.17 4.76
CA THR A 57 12.98 -10.62 3.44
C THR A 57 14.02 -10.47 2.34
N GLY A 58 15.10 -9.73 2.60
CA GLY A 58 16.11 -9.37 1.59
C GLY A 58 15.74 -8.16 0.72
N ALA A 59 14.55 -7.59 0.91
CA ALA A 59 14.11 -6.44 0.10
C ALA A 59 15.05 -5.23 0.26
N TRP A 60 15.54 -4.98 1.47
CA TRP A 60 16.41 -3.85 1.75
C TRP A 60 17.73 -3.90 0.96
N ASP A 61 18.36 -5.06 0.89
CA ASP A 61 19.66 -5.19 0.23
C ASP A 61 19.58 -4.80 -1.26
N VAL A 62 18.48 -5.17 -1.93
CA VAL A 62 18.24 -4.84 -3.33
C VAL A 62 17.91 -3.34 -3.49
N VAL A 63 17.08 -2.81 -2.60
CA VAL A 63 16.71 -1.37 -2.61
C VAL A 63 17.94 -0.50 -2.37
N GLU A 64 18.73 -0.84 -1.35
CA GLU A 64 19.94 -0.09 -1.01
C GLU A 64 20.95 -0.10 -2.16
N ALA A 65 21.14 -1.26 -2.80
CA ALA A 65 22.01 -1.37 -3.97
C ALA A 65 21.54 -0.46 -5.11
N ALA A 66 20.25 -0.49 -5.44
CA ALA A 66 19.68 0.34 -6.50
C ALA A 66 19.83 1.86 -6.22
N LEU A 67 19.64 2.28 -4.97
CA LEU A 67 19.82 3.68 -4.57
C LEU A 67 21.28 4.11 -4.68
N LYS A 68 22.23 3.28 -4.22
CA LYS A 68 23.67 3.55 -4.30
C LYS A 68 24.15 3.62 -5.75
N GLU A 69 23.74 2.69 -6.60
CA GLU A 69 24.08 2.66 -8.04
C GLU A 69 23.65 3.92 -8.77
N ASN A 70 22.53 4.51 -8.37
CA ASN A 70 21.99 5.71 -9.00
C ASN A 70 22.38 7.01 -8.26
N GLY A 71 23.23 6.94 -7.23
CA GLY A 71 23.65 8.10 -6.45
C GLY A 71 22.47 8.84 -5.79
N ILE A 72 21.51 8.06 -5.26
CA ILE A 72 20.37 8.58 -4.51
C ILE A 72 20.67 8.42 -3.02
N GLY A 73 20.73 9.56 -2.31
CA GLY A 73 20.86 9.56 -0.86
C GLY A 73 19.57 9.08 -0.19
N TYR A 74 19.70 8.40 0.94
CA TYR A 74 18.53 7.91 1.68
C TYR A 74 18.70 8.03 3.19
N ILE A 75 17.57 8.16 3.89
CA ILE A 75 17.45 7.96 5.33
C ILE A 75 16.35 6.94 5.61
N ASN A 76 16.47 6.22 6.71
CA ASN A 76 15.52 5.18 7.09
C ASN A 76 14.75 5.60 8.34
N PHE A 77 13.41 5.51 8.26
CA PHE A 77 12.52 5.50 9.41
C PHE A 77 11.92 4.10 9.54
N ASP A 78 12.49 3.29 10.43
CA ASP A 78 12.15 1.88 10.62
C ASP A 78 11.28 1.62 11.86
N GLN A 79 10.59 2.64 12.36
CA GLN A 79 9.81 2.59 13.60
C GLN A 79 8.30 2.47 13.39
N VAL A 80 7.84 2.26 12.15
CA VAL A 80 6.42 2.09 11.88
C VAL A 80 5.92 0.78 12.50
N THR A 81 4.97 0.91 13.42
CA THR A 81 4.30 -0.26 14.04
C THR A 81 3.04 -0.66 13.28
N PRO A 82 2.49 -1.87 13.47
CA PRO A 82 1.12 -2.16 13.06
C PRO A 82 0.16 -1.10 13.62
N ASN A 83 -0.81 -0.66 12.79
CA ASN A 83 -1.63 0.51 13.05
C ASN A 83 -0.78 1.78 13.26
N PRO A 84 -0.23 2.36 12.20
CA PRO A 84 0.60 3.54 12.31
C PRO A 84 -0.18 4.69 12.94
N ASN A 85 0.52 5.60 13.61
CA ASN A 85 -0.10 6.74 14.26
C ASN A 85 0.49 8.07 13.76
N THR A 86 -0.16 9.19 14.14
CA THR A 86 0.26 10.53 13.71
C THR A 86 1.66 10.90 14.19
N HIS A 87 2.13 10.35 15.31
CA HIS A 87 3.51 10.58 15.79
C HIS A 87 4.54 9.96 14.85
N HIS A 88 4.35 8.71 14.39
CA HIS A 88 5.24 8.10 13.39
C HIS A 88 5.35 8.95 12.13
N VAL A 89 4.22 9.48 11.65
CA VAL A 89 4.18 10.33 10.45
C VAL A 89 4.90 11.66 10.70
N ASN A 90 4.66 12.31 11.85
CA ASN A 90 5.28 13.57 12.20
C ASN A 90 6.80 13.43 12.36
N ASP A 91 7.28 12.41 13.08
CA ASP A 91 8.71 12.16 13.29
C ASP A 91 9.43 11.84 11.97
N ALA A 92 8.84 10.96 11.15
CA ALA A 92 9.39 10.64 9.84
C ALA A 92 9.40 11.87 8.91
N THR A 93 8.36 12.70 8.95
CA THR A 93 8.29 13.94 8.16
C THR A 93 9.39 14.92 8.57
N LYS A 94 9.61 15.08 9.88
CA LYS A 94 10.70 15.93 10.38
C LYS A 94 12.05 15.47 9.85
N MET A 95 12.36 14.18 10.01
CA MET A 95 13.59 13.58 9.47
C MET A 95 13.71 13.77 7.95
N ALA A 96 12.64 13.55 7.20
CA ALA A 96 12.63 13.68 5.75
C ALA A 96 12.91 15.12 5.30
N ARG A 97 12.30 16.11 5.95
CA ARG A 97 12.51 17.54 5.67
C ARG A 97 13.93 17.98 5.99
N GLU A 98 14.47 17.61 7.14
CA GLU A 98 15.84 17.91 7.55
C GLU A 98 16.88 17.30 6.58
N PHE A 99 16.62 16.12 6.09
CA PHE A 99 17.45 15.46 5.07
C PHE A 99 17.29 16.05 3.67
N GLY A 100 16.15 16.64 3.38
CA GLY A 100 15.76 17.14 2.07
C GLY A 100 15.26 16.04 1.13
N ALA A 101 14.55 15.05 1.67
CA ALA A 101 13.94 13.97 0.86
C ALA A 101 12.86 14.53 -0.07
N LYS A 102 12.82 14.02 -1.30
CA LYS A 102 11.89 14.43 -2.37
C LYS A 102 10.94 13.31 -2.81
N ALA A 103 11.11 12.11 -2.28
CA ALA A 103 10.22 10.98 -2.51
C ALA A 103 10.25 10.05 -1.30
N VAL A 104 9.26 9.16 -1.24
CA VAL A 104 9.09 8.15 -0.19
C VAL A 104 9.18 6.77 -0.81
N ILE A 105 9.98 5.89 -0.22
CA ILE A 105 9.97 4.45 -0.51
C ILE A 105 9.41 3.75 0.72
N SER A 106 8.25 3.11 0.62
CA SER A 106 7.72 2.27 1.69
C SER A 106 8.06 0.80 1.44
N ILE A 107 8.59 0.12 2.48
CA ILE A 107 8.93 -1.31 2.42
C ILE A 107 8.18 -2.01 3.56
N GLY A 108 7.10 -2.71 3.22
CA GLY A 108 6.28 -3.39 4.23
C GLY A 108 4.89 -3.72 3.72
N GLY A 109 3.96 -3.95 4.63
CA GLY A 109 2.53 -4.04 4.29
C GLY A 109 1.85 -2.67 4.32
N GLY A 110 0.55 -2.65 4.60
CA GLY A 110 -0.23 -1.41 4.63
C GLY A 110 0.31 -0.35 5.58
N SER A 111 0.78 -0.71 6.78
CA SER A 111 1.21 0.28 7.79
C SER A 111 2.36 1.18 7.32
N PRO A 112 3.51 0.67 6.82
CA PRO A 112 4.55 1.52 6.24
C PRO A 112 4.09 2.28 5.00
N THR A 113 3.21 1.69 4.18
CA THR A 113 2.68 2.33 2.98
C THR A 113 1.78 3.52 3.34
N ASP A 114 0.86 3.36 4.28
CA ASP A 114 -0.06 4.41 4.72
C ASP A 114 0.66 5.57 5.42
N ALA A 115 1.62 5.24 6.31
CA ALA A 115 2.49 6.23 6.91
C ALA A 115 3.33 6.97 5.84
N GLY A 116 3.87 6.24 4.88
CA GLY A 116 4.64 6.79 3.76
C GLY A 116 3.84 7.75 2.87
N LYS A 117 2.60 7.39 2.53
CA LYS A 117 1.67 8.26 1.80
C LYS A 117 1.41 9.56 2.56
N SER A 118 1.27 9.48 3.87
CA SER A 118 1.05 10.65 4.74
C SER A 118 2.29 11.56 4.80
N VAL A 119 3.47 10.96 4.92
CA VAL A 119 4.75 11.70 4.83
C VAL A 119 4.88 12.37 3.47
N ALA A 120 4.51 11.70 2.39
CA ALA A 120 4.55 12.25 1.04
C ALA A 120 3.69 13.52 0.89
N ILE A 121 2.49 13.54 1.49
CA ILE A 121 1.69 14.78 1.57
C ILE A 121 2.49 15.87 2.30
N LEU A 122 2.99 15.57 3.49
CA LEU A 122 3.62 16.58 4.34
C LEU A 122 4.94 17.12 3.79
N LEU A 123 5.60 16.42 2.87
CA LEU A 123 6.74 16.97 2.14
C LEU A 123 6.35 18.14 1.23
N GLU A 124 5.11 18.17 0.74
CA GLU A 124 4.57 19.23 -0.11
C GLU A 124 3.85 20.36 0.68
N TYR A 125 3.59 20.14 1.98
CA TYR A 125 2.88 21.08 2.87
C TYR A 125 3.68 21.33 4.15
N PRO A 126 4.74 22.18 4.10
CA PRO A 126 5.69 22.36 5.20
C PRO A 126 5.08 22.97 6.46
N ASP A 127 3.95 23.68 6.35
CA ASP A 127 3.21 24.30 7.45
C ASP A 127 2.19 23.35 8.11
N LYS A 128 2.06 22.11 7.64
CA LYS A 128 1.10 21.10 8.10
C LYS A 128 1.79 19.94 8.82
N ASN A 129 0.99 19.22 9.61
CA ASN A 129 1.37 18.00 10.31
C ASN A 129 0.34 16.88 10.09
N ALA A 130 0.60 15.69 10.63
CA ALA A 130 -0.28 14.54 10.44
C ALA A 130 -1.67 14.73 11.06
N ASP A 131 -1.77 15.44 12.18
CA ASP A 131 -3.06 15.70 12.82
C ASP A 131 -3.94 16.60 11.94
N ASP A 132 -3.34 17.55 11.20
CA ASP A 132 -4.07 18.38 10.26
C ASP A 132 -4.67 17.58 9.10
N ILE A 133 -3.95 16.53 8.63
CA ILE A 133 -4.45 15.62 7.59
C ILE A 133 -5.63 14.81 8.13
N TYR A 134 -5.43 14.13 9.27
CA TYR A 134 -6.38 13.14 9.82
C TYR A 134 -7.52 13.77 10.61
N GLU A 135 -7.47 15.06 10.87
CA GLU A 135 -8.60 15.88 11.32
C GLU A 135 -9.30 16.62 10.18
N PHE A 136 -8.91 16.35 8.92
CA PHE A 136 -9.49 16.93 7.71
C PHE A 136 -9.47 18.49 7.69
N LYS A 137 -8.44 19.11 8.29
CA LYS A 137 -8.30 20.56 8.35
C LYS A 137 -7.94 21.19 7.00
N PHE A 138 -7.48 20.39 6.04
CA PHE A 138 -7.23 20.81 4.67
C PHE A 138 -7.37 19.62 3.72
N THR A 139 -7.48 19.91 2.42
CA THR A 139 -7.55 18.87 1.37
C THR A 139 -6.26 18.88 0.56
N PRO A 140 -5.39 17.88 0.71
CA PRO A 140 -4.18 17.78 -0.09
C PRO A 140 -4.48 17.57 -1.57
N THR A 141 -3.79 18.31 -2.43
CA THR A 141 -3.85 18.16 -3.89
C THR A 141 -2.49 17.73 -4.47
N LYS A 142 -1.45 17.71 -3.64
CA LYS A 142 -0.08 17.35 -4.01
C LYS A 142 0.50 16.39 -2.98
N ALA A 143 1.39 15.55 -3.42
CA ALA A 143 2.25 14.70 -2.60
C ALA A 143 3.55 14.41 -3.33
N ALA A 144 4.62 14.19 -2.61
CA ALA A 144 5.86 13.66 -3.18
C ALA A 144 5.62 12.25 -3.75
N PRO A 145 6.38 11.80 -4.75
CA PRO A 145 6.23 10.44 -5.30
C PRO A 145 6.40 9.37 -4.22
N VAL A 146 5.50 8.36 -4.26
CA VAL A 146 5.55 7.18 -3.39
C VAL A 146 5.90 5.95 -4.23
N ILE A 147 6.90 5.21 -3.79
CA ILE A 147 7.26 3.88 -4.30
C ILE A 147 6.92 2.87 -3.20
N SER A 148 6.03 1.93 -3.47
CA SER A 148 5.62 0.94 -2.49
C SER A 148 6.19 -0.45 -2.82
N ILE A 149 6.96 -1.03 -1.89
CA ILE A 149 7.47 -2.40 -1.97
C ILE A 149 6.70 -3.20 -0.95
N ASN A 150 5.75 -3.99 -1.44
CA ASN A 150 4.80 -4.70 -0.60
C ASN A 150 5.39 -6.02 -0.09
N LEU A 151 5.22 -6.27 1.20
CA LEU A 151 5.69 -7.50 1.87
C LEU A 151 4.54 -8.38 2.38
N THR A 152 3.28 -8.00 2.09
CA THR A 152 2.10 -8.73 2.56
C THR A 152 1.08 -8.87 1.43
N HIS A 153 0.21 -9.88 1.51
CA HIS A 153 -0.86 -10.08 0.55
C HIS A 153 -2.24 -9.84 1.19
N GLY A 154 -2.50 -8.61 1.60
CA GLY A 154 -3.73 -8.26 2.32
C GLY A 154 -4.32 -6.92 1.96
N THR A 155 -3.72 -5.83 2.44
CA THR A 155 -4.31 -4.49 2.38
C THR A 155 -4.48 -3.93 0.97
N GLY A 156 -3.62 -4.31 0.00
CA GLY A 156 -3.63 -3.70 -1.33
C GLY A 156 -3.34 -2.19 -1.34
N SER A 157 -2.79 -1.65 -0.24
CA SER A 157 -2.53 -0.21 -0.11
C SER A 157 -1.56 0.31 -1.17
N GLU A 158 -0.72 -0.55 -1.72
CA GLU A 158 0.21 -0.22 -2.80
C GLU A 158 -0.50 0.17 -4.12
N THR A 159 -1.78 -0.15 -4.28
CA THR A 159 -2.51 0.07 -5.54
C THR A 159 -3.59 1.16 -5.48
N ASN A 160 -3.79 1.78 -4.33
CA ASN A 160 -4.91 2.70 -4.11
C ASN A 160 -4.50 4.03 -3.45
N ARG A 161 -5.48 4.92 -3.29
CA ARG A 161 -5.33 6.26 -2.71
C ARG A 161 -5.68 6.36 -1.23
N PHE A 162 -5.92 5.26 -0.55
CA PHE A 162 -6.26 5.26 0.87
C PHE A 162 -5.02 5.23 1.75
N ALA A 163 -5.10 5.87 2.90
CA ALA A 163 -4.16 5.73 3.99
C ALA A 163 -4.89 5.83 5.33
N VAL A 164 -4.56 4.92 6.24
CA VAL A 164 -5.18 4.81 7.56
C VAL A 164 -4.13 5.01 8.63
N VAL A 165 -4.29 6.06 9.43
CA VAL A 165 -3.37 6.39 10.52
C VAL A 165 -4.18 6.79 11.76
N THR A 166 -3.77 6.28 12.91
CA THR A 166 -4.45 6.54 14.17
C THR A 166 -4.00 7.87 14.78
N ASN A 167 -4.93 8.74 15.08
CA ASN A 167 -4.71 9.88 15.97
C ASN A 167 -4.89 9.37 17.42
N LEU A 168 -3.77 9.21 18.13
CA LEU A 168 -3.78 8.68 19.50
C LEU A 168 -4.43 9.64 20.50
N GLU A 169 -4.23 10.95 20.32
CA GLU A 169 -4.78 11.97 21.22
C GLU A 169 -6.30 11.98 21.21
N LYS A 170 -6.91 11.64 20.06
CA LYS A 170 -8.36 11.60 19.89
C LYS A 170 -8.95 10.21 19.93
N ASN A 171 -8.10 9.18 20.11
CA ASN A 171 -8.52 7.77 20.00
C ASN A 171 -9.37 7.51 18.73
N PHE A 172 -8.90 8.04 17.60
CA PHE A 172 -9.63 8.03 16.32
C PHE A 172 -8.74 7.51 15.20
N LYS A 173 -9.25 6.58 14.40
CA LYS A 173 -8.53 5.91 13.30
C LYS A 173 -9.23 6.16 11.96
N PRO A 174 -9.13 7.37 11.40
CA PRO A 174 -9.76 7.69 10.14
C PRO A 174 -8.95 7.17 8.95
N ALA A 175 -9.64 7.00 7.83
CA ALA A 175 -9.04 6.81 6.52
C ALA A 175 -9.09 8.13 5.74
N ILE A 176 -8.01 8.45 5.05
CA ILE A 176 -7.99 9.50 4.02
C ILE A 176 -7.97 8.85 2.64
N ALA A 177 -8.49 9.55 1.63
CA ALA A 177 -8.54 9.09 0.25
C ALA A 177 -8.32 10.27 -0.71
N TYR A 178 -7.07 10.50 -1.09
CA TYR A 178 -6.71 11.60 -1.98
C TYR A 178 -5.99 11.10 -3.23
N ASP A 179 -6.36 11.61 -4.39
CA ASP A 179 -5.78 11.20 -5.67
C ASP A 179 -4.26 11.43 -5.75
N CYS A 180 -3.74 12.39 -5.02
CA CYS A 180 -2.32 12.70 -5.00
C CYS A 180 -1.44 11.65 -4.29
N ILE A 181 -2.02 10.71 -3.52
CA ILE A 181 -1.26 9.70 -2.77
C ILE A 181 -1.31 8.29 -3.36
N TYR A 182 -1.84 8.13 -4.60
CA TYR A 182 -1.57 6.89 -5.31
C TYR A 182 -0.06 6.67 -5.39
N PRO A 183 0.46 5.50 -5.02
CA PRO A 183 1.85 5.19 -5.31
C PRO A 183 2.14 5.34 -6.81
N THR A 184 3.25 5.99 -7.14
CA THR A 184 3.70 6.10 -8.53
C THR A 184 4.09 4.74 -9.08
N TYR A 185 4.78 3.97 -8.23
CA TYR A 185 5.19 2.60 -8.51
C TYR A 185 4.90 1.71 -7.33
N ALA A 186 4.46 0.48 -7.62
CA ALA A 186 4.37 -0.59 -6.65
C ALA A 186 5.17 -1.81 -7.12
N ILE A 187 5.75 -2.53 -6.19
CA ILE A 187 6.45 -3.80 -6.42
C ILE A 187 5.78 -4.86 -5.57
N ASP A 188 5.18 -5.82 -6.24
CA ASP A 188 4.53 -7.00 -5.66
C ASP A 188 5.32 -8.25 -6.02
N ASP A 189 6.29 -8.59 -5.16
CA ASP A 189 7.13 -9.78 -5.32
C ASP A 189 6.70 -10.88 -4.34
N PRO A 190 6.07 -11.96 -4.82
CA PRO A 190 5.62 -13.06 -3.97
C PRO A 190 6.75 -13.72 -3.15
N GLN A 191 7.98 -13.66 -3.62
CA GLN A 191 9.13 -14.23 -2.92
C GLN A 191 9.39 -13.52 -1.59
N LEU A 192 9.14 -12.21 -1.51
CA LEU A 192 9.29 -11.43 -0.28
C LEU A 192 8.25 -11.79 0.79
N MET A 193 7.17 -12.48 0.39
CA MET A 193 6.05 -12.84 1.27
C MET A 193 6.19 -14.26 1.88
N THR A 194 7.19 -15.03 1.47
CA THR A 194 7.43 -16.39 2.00
C THR A 194 7.77 -16.42 3.49
N LYS A 195 8.23 -15.30 4.04
CA LYS A 195 8.56 -15.17 5.48
C LYS A 195 7.34 -14.80 6.35
N LEU A 196 6.16 -14.59 5.78
CA LEU A 196 4.95 -14.37 6.55
C LEU A 196 4.60 -15.63 7.36
N SER A 197 4.37 -15.45 8.67
CA SER A 197 3.91 -16.54 9.52
C SER A 197 2.55 -17.08 9.07
N PRO A 198 2.22 -18.36 9.35
CA PRO A 198 0.90 -18.91 9.03
C PRO A 198 -0.27 -18.09 9.61
N LYS A 199 -0.08 -17.52 10.81
CA LYS A 199 -1.05 -16.64 11.45
C LYS A 199 -1.25 -15.35 10.63
N GLN A 200 -0.15 -14.69 10.26
CA GLN A 200 -0.21 -13.47 9.46
C GLN A 200 -0.76 -13.74 8.07
N THR A 201 -0.30 -14.81 7.42
CA THR A 201 -0.81 -15.29 6.13
C THR A 201 -2.33 -15.39 6.13
N ARG A 202 -2.91 -16.01 7.17
CA ARG A 202 -4.36 -16.15 7.31
C ARG A 202 -5.06 -14.80 7.45
N TYR A 203 -4.57 -13.95 8.34
CA TYR A 203 -5.21 -12.68 8.63
C TYR A 203 -5.23 -11.75 7.42
N VAL A 204 -4.09 -11.58 6.76
CA VAL A 204 -4.01 -10.68 5.62
C VAL A 204 -4.78 -11.21 4.41
N SER A 205 -4.83 -12.54 4.18
CA SER A 205 -5.63 -13.08 3.08
C SER A 205 -7.14 -12.94 3.31
N ILE A 206 -7.61 -13.08 4.55
CA ILE A 206 -9.02 -12.86 4.88
C ILE A 206 -9.35 -11.37 4.81
N ASP A 207 -8.42 -10.49 5.16
CA ASP A 207 -8.56 -9.04 4.97
C ASP A 207 -8.81 -8.69 3.49
N ALA A 208 -8.04 -9.26 2.57
CA ALA A 208 -8.26 -9.10 1.13
C ALA A 208 -9.66 -9.56 0.68
N VAL A 209 -10.19 -10.65 1.26
CA VAL A 209 -11.57 -11.10 1.01
C VAL A 209 -12.58 -10.09 1.55
N ASN A 210 -12.39 -9.58 2.75
CA ASN A 210 -13.27 -8.55 3.33
C ASN A 210 -13.32 -7.29 2.47
N HIS A 211 -12.17 -6.82 1.99
CA HIS A 211 -12.08 -5.68 1.08
C HIS A 211 -13.00 -5.83 -0.13
N VAL A 212 -12.93 -6.96 -0.80
CA VAL A 212 -13.72 -7.17 -2.02
C VAL A 212 -15.18 -7.46 -1.76
N VAL A 213 -15.52 -8.13 -0.64
CA VAL A 213 -16.92 -8.34 -0.24
C VAL A 213 -17.58 -7.00 0.03
N GLU A 214 -16.93 -6.13 0.81
CA GLU A 214 -17.47 -4.79 1.07
C GLU A 214 -17.57 -3.96 -0.21
N ALA A 215 -16.54 -3.94 -1.05
CA ALA A 215 -16.57 -3.22 -2.32
C ALA A 215 -17.67 -3.70 -3.27
N ALA A 216 -17.98 -4.99 -3.25
CA ALA A 216 -19.03 -5.57 -4.11
C ALA A 216 -20.44 -5.38 -3.57
N THR A 217 -20.60 -5.11 -2.26
CA THR A 217 -21.90 -4.93 -1.59
C THR A 217 -22.19 -3.50 -1.20
N SER A 218 -21.28 -2.56 -1.52
CA SER A 218 -21.48 -1.15 -1.25
C SER A 218 -22.50 -0.51 -2.20
N THR A 219 -23.03 0.63 -1.80
CA THR A 219 -23.99 1.41 -2.62
C THR A 219 -23.35 1.98 -3.89
N VAL A 220 -22.02 2.05 -3.96
CA VAL A 220 -21.27 2.52 -5.13
C VAL A 220 -20.61 1.38 -5.92
N ALA A 221 -20.96 0.13 -5.60
CA ALA A 221 -20.47 -1.03 -6.34
C ALA A 221 -20.70 -0.90 -7.85
N SER A 222 -19.79 -1.46 -8.62
CA SER A 222 -19.83 -1.45 -10.08
C SER A 222 -19.58 -2.84 -10.64
N PRO A 223 -19.90 -3.11 -11.91
CA PRO A 223 -19.54 -4.37 -12.57
C PRO A 223 -18.05 -4.70 -12.43
N TYR A 224 -17.20 -3.68 -12.41
CA TYR A 224 -15.75 -3.81 -12.24
C TYR A 224 -15.39 -4.35 -10.85
N SER A 225 -15.86 -3.70 -9.76
CA SER A 225 -15.58 -4.14 -8.38
C SER A 225 -16.15 -5.54 -8.10
N ILE A 226 -17.35 -5.85 -8.61
CA ILE A 226 -18.00 -7.16 -8.45
C ILE A 226 -17.22 -8.28 -9.17
N THR A 227 -16.71 -8.00 -10.37
CA THR A 227 -15.90 -8.97 -11.13
C THR A 227 -14.59 -9.28 -10.41
N LEU A 228 -13.90 -8.26 -9.92
CA LEU A 228 -12.68 -8.43 -9.12
C LEU A 228 -12.95 -9.23 -7.83
N ALA A 229 -14.07 -8.95 -7.16
CA ALA A 229 -14.46 -9.65 -5.94
C ALA A 229 -14.59 -11.16 -6.13
N LYS A 230 -15.26 -11.59 -7.18
CA LYS A 230 -15.38 -13.02 -7.51
C LYS A 230 -14.02 -13.67 -7.66
N GLN A 231 -13.13 -13.07 -8.45
CA GLN A 231 -11.82 -13.61 -8.70
C GLN A 231 -10.96 -13.67 -7.43
N VAL A 232 -11.01 -12.64 -6.58
CA VAL A 232 -10.26 -12.60 -5.32
C VAL A 232 -10.72 -13.70 -4.36
N VAL A 233 -12.05 -13.88 -4.19
CA VAL A 233 -12.60 -14.93 -3.32
C VAL A 233 -12.18 -16.31 -3.79
N GLU A 234 -12.27 -16.59 -5.09
CA GLU A 234 -11.87 -17.88 -5.68
C GLU A 234 -10.36 -18.16 -5.45
N LEU A 235 -9.50 -17.16 -5.69
CA LEU A 235 -8.07 -17.32 -5.52
C LEU A 235 -7.69 -17.54 -4.06
N VAL A 236 -8.25 -16.75 -3.13
CA VAL A 236 -7.96 -16.91 -1.70
C VAL A 236 -8.47 -18.26 -1.20
N ALA A 237 -9.70 -18.68 -1.56
CA ALA A 237 -10.22 -19.99 -1.18
C ALA A 237 -9.32 -21.15 -1.67
N LYS A 238 -8.74 -21.03 -2.86
CA LYS A 238 -7.89 -22.07 -3.46
C LYS A 238 -6.47 -22.08 -2.88
N TYR A 239 -5.86 -20.91 -2.68
CA TYR A 239 -4.43 -20.81 -2.42
C TYR A 239 -4.07 -20.56 -0.95
N LEU A 240 -4.98 -19.99 -0.13
CA LEU A 240 -4.71 -19.78 1.29
C LEU A 240 -4.40 -21.07 2.05
N PRO A 241 -5.15 -22.18 1.87
CA PRO A 241 -4.81 -23.44 2.54
C PRO A 241 -3.41 -23.96 2.15
N LYS A 242 -3.00 -23.78 0.89
CA LYS A 242 -1.67 -24.19 0.40
C LYS A 242 -0.56 -23.36 1.06
N ALA A 243 -0.69 -22.02 1.08
CA ALA A 243 0.27 -21.13 1.70
C ALA A 243 0.39 -21.29 3.23
N ILE A 244 -0.68 -21.77 3.89
CA ILE A 244 -0.64 -22.12 5.32
C ILE A 244 0.10 -23.43 5.53
N ALA A 245 -0.15 -24.44 4.68
CA ALA A 245 0.50 -25.74 4.75
C ALA A 245 2.00 -25.69 4.40
N ASN A 246 2.34 -24.88 3.39
CA ASN A 246 3.72 -24.62 2.98
C ASN A 246 3.94 -23.11 2.75
N PRO A 247 4.51 -22.39 3.72
CA PRO A 247 4.78 -20.96 3.60
C PRO A 247 5.70 -20.56 2.44
N GLU A 248 6.51 -21.50 1.93
CA GLU A 248 7.45 -21.29 0.83
C GLU A 248 6.85 -21.65 -0.55
N ASP A 249 5.58 -22.05 -0.62
CA ASP A 249 4.87 -22.30 -1.88
C ASP A 249 4.73 -21.00 -2.67
N LEU A 250 5.64 -20.79 -3.62
CA LEU A 250 5.68 -19.57 -4.45
C LEU A 250 4.44 -19.43 -5.33
N GLU A 251 3.85 -20.53 -5.81
CA GLU A 251 2.59 -20.46 -6.58
C GLU A 251 1.46 -19.92 -5.70
N ALA A 252 1.34 -20.44 -4.48
CA ALA A 252 0.33 -19.98 -3.54
C ALA A 252 0.56 -18.50 -3.16
N ARG A 253 1.81 -18.11 -2.89
CA ARG A 253 2.15 -16.70 -2.60
C ARG A 253 1.86 -15.78 -3.78
N TYR A 254 2.16 -16.22 -5.00
CA TYR A 254 1.88 -15.47 -6.23
C TYR A 254 0.38 -15.15 -6.36
N PHE A 255 -0.49 -16.14 -6.24
CA PHE A 255 -1.91 -15.93 -6.40
C PHE A 255 -2.57 -15.19 -5.23
N LEU A 256 -2.05 -15.34 -4.00
CA LEU A 256 -2.51 -14.53 -2.86
C LEU A 256 -2.06 -13.07 -2.98
N CYS A 257 -0.85 -12.82 -3.45
CA CYS A 257 -0.37 -11.47 -3.75
C CYS A 257 -1.23 -10.82 -4.85
N TYR A 258 -1.49 -11.55 -5.93
CA TYR A 258 -2.37 -11.08 -7.01
C TYR A 258 -3.78 -10.79 -6.52
N ALA A 259 -4.34 -11.64 -5.66
CA ALA A 259 -5.65 -11.42 -5.05
C ALA A 259 -5.68 -10.14 -4.19
N ALA A 260 -4.64 -9.90 -3.37
CA ALA A 260 -4.55 -8.70 -2.55
C ALA A 260 -4.43 -7.42 -3.39
N MET A 261 -3.60 -7.45 -4.44
CA MET A 261 -3.46 -6.36 -5.40
C MET A 261 -4.82 -6.01 -6.03
N MET A 262 -5.56 -7.03 -6.53
CA MET A 262 -6.91 -6.83 -7.08
C MET A 262 -7.88 -6.32 -6.00
N GLY A 263 -7.74 -6.77 -4.76
CA GLY A 263 -8.52 -6.31 -3.61
C GLY A 263 -8.37 -4.81 -3.41
N GLY A 264 -7.12 -4.32 -3.42
CA GLY A 264 -6.81 -2.89 -3.32
C GLY A 264 -7.47 -2.05 -4.42
N VAL A 265 -7.41 -2.54 -5.66
CA VAL A 265 -8.08 -1.89 -6.80
C VAL A 265 -9.62 -1.96 -6.68
N SER A 266 -10.15 -3.08 -6.19
CA SER A 266 -11.60 -3.28 -6.05
C SER A 266 -12.20 -2.28 -5.07
N PHE A 267 -11.66 -2.15 -3.86
CA PHE A 267 -12.24 -1.22 -2.88
C PHE A 267 -11.93 0.25 -3.17
N ASP A 268 -10.89 0.55 -3.91
CA ASP A 268 -10.66 1.91 -4.42
C ASP A 268 -11.80 2.38 -5.35
N ASN A 269 -12.47 1.43 -6.00
CA ASN A 269 -13.60 1.67 -6.90
C ASN A 269 -14.97 1.31 -6.29
N GLY A 270 -15.02 0.64 -5.13
CA GLY A 270 -16.25 0.21 -4.49
C GLY A 270 -16.44 0.73 -3.06
N LEU A 271 -15.40 1.32 -2.48
CA LEU A 271 -15.32 1.74 -1.08
C LEU A 271 -15.44 0.57 -0.08
N LEU A 272 -15.17 0.87 1.18
CA LEU A 272 -15.37 -0.02 2.32
C LEU A 272 -16.51 0.47 3.19
N HIS A 273 -17.06 -0.41 4.04
CA HIS A 273 -18.16 -0.03 4.91
C HIS A 273 -18.12 -0.72 6.28
N TYR A 274 -18.97 -1.71 6.55
CA TYR A 274 -19.26 -2.18 7.90
C TYR A 274 -18.05 -2.78 8.64
N THR A 275 -17.38 -3.75 8.05
CA THR A 275 -16.29 -4.49 8.75
C THR A 275 -15.09 -3.59 9.04
N HIS A 276 -14.76 -2.70 8.12
CA HIS A 276 -13.65 -1.75 8.28
C HIS A 276 -14.03 -0.50 9.08
N ALA A 277 -15.33 -0.26 9.33
CA ALA A 277 -15.81 0.86 10.15
C ALA A 277 -15.89 0.50 11.65
N LEU A 278 -15.85 -0.78 12.03
CA LEU A 278 -15.85 -1.26 13.40
C LEU A 278 -14.44 -1.29 14.01
#